data_e44d6691a3fcbd6fda9e58ccfdf5ce37
#
_entry.id   e44d6691a3fcbd6fda9e58ccfdf5ce37
#
_cell.length_a   1.000
_cell.length_b   1.000
_cell.length_c   1.000
_cell.angle_alpha   90.00
_cell.angle_beta   90.00
_cell.angle_gamma   90.00
#
_symmetry.space_group_name_H-M   'P 1'
#
loop_
_entity.id
_entity.type
_entity.pdbx_description
1 polymer ?
#
loop_
_entity_poly.entity_id
_entity_poly.type
_entity_poly.pdbx_seq_one_letter_code
_entity_poly.pdbx_strand_id
1 'polypeptide(L)'
;MSESTQILVDIMSDQTAAAAANVNIGFDEAFTLHHRTVFRAARSVVSDPGLAEDVTQETFLRFYKHQHSITDPEMLRPWLIRVAINVARNTVRGNMRANTRDENYVKETGGYESSSLETDYEEHEGVSEIYRALNKIKEPLRSCLVLKQQGLSYKEIAASLELNESSIGTYVARARQEFSRFYGKIGKEAL
;
A
#
# COMPACT_ATOMS: atom_id res chain seq x y z
N MET A 1 5.82 35.49 45.69
CA MET A 1 6.18 34.21 45.04
C MET A 1 7.64 34.32 44.68
N SER A 2 8.48 33.37 45.08
CA SER A 2 9.94 33.55 44.97
C SER A 2 10.41 33.24 43.55
N GLU A 3 11.45 33.96 43.10
CA GLU A 3 12.12 33.81 41.80
C GLU A 3 12.46 32.33 41.48
N SER A 4 12.76 31.55 42.51
CA SER A 4 13.04 30.13 42.40
C SER A 4 11.86 29.30 41.88
N THR A 5 10.61 29.72 42.16
CA THR A 5 9.39 29.04 41.68
C THR A 5 9.14 29.34 40.19
N GLN A 6 9.47 30.55 39.75
CA GLN A 6 9.33 30.95 38.35
C GLN A 6 10.33 30.22 37.45
N ILE A 7 11.57 30.07 37.91
CA ILE A 7 12.62 29.34 37.17
C ILE A 7 12.26 27.85 37.03
N LEU A 8 11.66 27.24 38.06
CA LEU A 8 11.20 25.83 37.99
C LEU A 8 10.04 25.66 37.02
N VAL A 9 9.11 26.62 36.96
CA VAL A 9 7.99 26.59 36.01
C VAL A 9 8.49 26.78 34.57
N ASP A 10 9.44 27.67 34.35
CA ASP A 10 10.02 27.87 33.02
C ASP A 10 10.83 26.66 32.52
N ILE A 11 11.60 26.02 33.41
CA ILE A 11 12.34 24.79 33.09
C ILE A 11 11.38 23.62 32.82
N MET A 12 10.32 23.48 33.59
CA MET A 12 9.31 22.43 33.36
C MET A 12 8.46 22.69 32.09
N SER A 13 8.22 23.97 31.76
CA SER A 13 7.50 24.33 30.54
C SER A 13 8.34 24.08 29.28
N ASP A 14 9.65 24.34 29.35
CA ASP A 14 10.58 24.12 28.26
C ASP A 14 10.82 22.61 28.01
N GLN A 15 10.88 21.80 29.07
CA GLN A 15 10.97 20.32 28.96
C GLN A 15 9.68 19.69 28.45
N THR A 16 8.50 20.23 28.78
CA THR A 16 7.22 19.73 28.25
C THR A 16 7.00 20.16 26.79
N ALA A 17 7.45 21.34 26.40
CA ALA A 17 7.42 21.78 25.00
C ALA A 17 8.42 21.00 24.12
N ALA A 18 9.62 20.66 24.64
CA ALA A 18 10.59 19.83 23.96
C ALA A 18 10.16 18.35 23.86
N ALA A 19 9.38 17.85 24.83
CA ALA A 19 8.83 16.47 24.81
C ALA A 19 7.62 16.30 23.88
N ALA A 20 6.96 17.40 23.48
CA ALA A 20 5.88 17.40 22.48
C ALA A 20 6.38 17.47 21.03
N ALA A 21 7.70 17.65 20.82
CA ALA A 21 8.30 17.77 19.50
C ALA A 21 9.18 16.54 19.19
N ASN A 22 8.72 15.71 18.29
CA ASN A 22 9.39 14.54 17.69
C ASN A 22 9.15 13.20 18.40
N VAL A 23 7.94 12.67 18.35
CA VAL A 23 7.76 11.23 18.36
C VAL A 23 8.21 10.71 16.99
N ASN A 24 9.52 10.60 16.82
CA ASN A 24 10.09 9.96 15.66
C ASN A 24 9.88 8.45 15.83
N ILE A 25 8.87 7.89 15.14
CA ILE A 25 8.64 6.44 15.13
C ILE A 25 9.88 5.79 14.54
N GLY A 26 10.57 4.96 15.34
CA GLY A 26 11.74 4.23 14.89
C GLY A 26 11.40 3.25 13.76
N PHE A 27 12.43 2.86 13.00
CA PHE A 27 12.26 1.93 11.88
C PHE A 27 11.61 0.60 12.32
N ASP A 28 12.07 0.00 13.41
CA ASP A 28 11.60 -1.29 13.90
C ASP A 28 10.12 -1.24 14.33
N GLU A 29 9.73 -0.16 14.98
CA GLU A 29 8.34 0.07 15.38
C GLU A 29 7.44 0.26 14.15
N ALA A 30 7.85 1.12 13.22
CA ALA A 30 7.12 1.36 11.97
C ALA A 30 6.97 0.07 11.16
N PHE A 31 8.02 -0.75 11.07
CA PHE A 31 8.00 -2.02 10.39
C PHE A 31 7.01 -2.99 11.06
N THR A 32 7.11 -3.17 12.38
CA THR A 32 6.25 -4.07 13.13
C THR A 32 4.77 -3.70 13.00
N LEU A 33 4.44 -2.41 13.10
CA LEU A 33 3.07 -1.92 13.05
C LEU A 33 2.47 -1.94 11.64
N HIS A 34 3.27 -1.67 10.60
CA HIS A 34 2.74 -1.35 9.28
C HIS A 34 3.10 -2.36 8.17
N HIS A 35 4.03 -3.29 8.39
CA HIS A 35 4.49 -4.24 7.38
C HIS A 35 3.32 -4.94 6.66
N ARG A 36 2.39 -5.55 7.41
CA ARG A 36 1.24 -6.26 6.83
C ARG A 36 0.32 -5.33 6.01
N THR A 37 0.14 -4.10 6.46
CA THR A 37 -0.69 -3.11 5.77
C THR A 37 -0.05 -2.68 4.46
N VAL A 38 1.26 -2.44 4.48
CA VAL A 38 2.07 -2.08 3.31
C VAL A 38 2.07 -3.22 2.29
N PHE A 39 2.32 -4.46 2.73
CA PHE A 39 2.28 -5.64 1.87
C PHE A 39 0.91 -5.80 1.18
N ARG A 40 -0.19 -5.69 1.93
CA ARG A 40 -1.54 -5.79 1.36
C ARG A 40 -1.85 -4.65 0.38
N ALA A 41 -1.36 -3.45 0.64
CA ALA A 41 -1.47 -2.33 -0.28
C ALA A 41 -0.70 -2.61 -1.58
N ALA A 42 0.53 -3.13 -1.49
CA ALA A 42 1.30 -3.57 -2.64
C ALA A 42 0.56 -4.67 -3.42
N ARG A 43 0.11 -5.72 -2.73
CA ARG A 43 -0.66 -6.84 -3.31
C ARG A 43 -1.94 -6.42 -4.03
N SER A 44 -2.55 -5.31 -3.65
CA SER A 44 -3.71 -4.77 -4.37
C SER A 44 -3.37 -4.26 -5.77
N VAL A 45 -2.11 -3.97 -6.04
CA VAL A 45 -1.64 -3.42 -7.31
C VAL A 45 -0.88 -4.48 -8.12
N VAL A 46 0.05 -5.21 -7.48
CA VAL A 46 0.77 -6.32 -8.10
C VAL A 46 0.10 -7.64 -7.74
N SER A 47 -0.10 -8.51 -8.72
CA SER A 47 -0.79 -9.79 -8.51
C SER A 47 0.15 -10.86 -7.93
N ASP A 48 1.45 -10.70 -8.07
CA ASP A 48 2.47 -11.63 -7.61
C ASP A 48 2.88 -11.35 -6.16
N PRO A 49 2.91 -12.35 -5.26
CA PRO A 49 3.32 -12.18 -3.87
C PRO A 49 4.78 -11.75 -3.72
N GLY A 50 5.69 -12.33 -4.50
CA GLY A 50 7.12 -11.98 -4.45
C GLY A 50 7.36 -10.53 -4.83
N LEU A 51 6.70 -10.05 -5.90
CA LEU A 51 6.74 -8.63 -6.27
C LEU A 51 6.14 -7.74 -5.17
N ALA A 52 5.12 -8.21 -4.45
CA ALA A 52 4.56 -7.44 -3.33
C ALA A 52 5.53 -7.37 -2.14
N GLU A 53 6.32 -8.41 -1.90
CA GLU A 53 7.39 -8.40 -0.90
C GLU A 53 8.50 -7.43 -1.29
N ASP A 54 8.96 -7.46 -2.55
CA ASP A 54 9.98 -6.53 -3.06
C ASP A 54 9.52 -5.07 -2.93
N VAL A 55 8.27 -4.79 -3.29
CA VAL A 55 7.66 -3.46 -3.12
C VAL A 55 7.62 -3.06 -1.65
N THR A 56 7.31 -4.01 -0.76
CA THR A 56 7.27 -3.75 0.69
C THR A 56 8.65 -3.42 1.21
N GLN A 57 9.67 -4.19 0.85
CA GLN A 57 11.06 -3.94 1.24
C GLN A 57 11.55 -2.58 0.72
N GLU A 58 11.32 -2.27 -0.56
CA GLU A 58 11.68 -0.97 -1.14
C GLU A 58 10.97 0.19 -0.45
N THR A 59 9.70 0.00 -0.03
CA THR A 59 8.94 0.99 0.72
C THR A 59 9.59 1.30 2.05
N PHE A 60 10.00 0.27 2.81
CA PHE A 60 10.65 0.45 4.10
C PHE A 60 12.09 0.96 3.98
N LEU A 61 12.82 0.62 2.90
CA LEU A 61 14.11 1.24 2.60
C LEU A 61 13.97 2.74 2.34
N ARG A 62 12.93 3.16 1.62
CA ARG A 62 12.64 4.60 1.44
C ARG A 62 12.25 5.26 2.75
N PHE A 63 11.46 4.61 3.59
CA PHE A 63 11.13 5.12 4.90
C PHE A 63 12.40 5.32 5.74
N TYR A 64 13.29 4.36 5.79
CA TYR A 64 14.56 4.47 6.51
C TYR A 64 15.36 5.71 6.10
N LYS A 65 15.40 6.02 4.80
CA LYS A 65 16.08 7.21 4.27
C LYS A 65 15.38 8.53 4.61
N HIS A 66 14.06 8.49 4.82
CA HIS A 66 13.22 9.68 5.00
C HIS A 66 12.59 9.78 6.40
N GLN A 67 12.90 8.88 7.33
CA GLN A 67 12.25 8.82 8.65
C GLN A 67 12.31 10.13 9.43
N HIS A 68 13.38 10.90 9.29
CA HIS A 68 13.52 12.18 9.97
C HIS A 68 12.65 13.32 9.38
N SER A 69 12.10 13.14 8.21
CA SER A 69 11.24 14.14 7.56
C SER A 69 9.75 13.93 7.85
N ILE A 70 9.38 12.80 8.47
CA ILE A 70 8.01 12.49 8.85
C ILE A 70 7.86 12.81 10.34
N THR A 71 7.38 14.01 10.63
CA THR A 71 7.25 14.52 12.01
C THR A 71 5.89 14.20 12.65
N ASP A 72 4.87 13.91 11.85
CA ASP A 72 3.53 13.58 12.31
C ASP A 72 3.30 12.05 12.25
N PRO A 73 3.15 11.37 13.40
CA PRO A 73 2.89 9.93 13.46
C PRO A 73 1.62 9.50 12.71
N GLU A 74 0.59 10.35 12.66
CA GLU A 74 -0.65 10.06 11.94
C GLU A 74 -0.44 10.03 10.42
N MET A 75 0.57 10.73 9.92
CA MET A 75 0.92 10.76 8.51
C MET A 75 1.80 9.60 8.06
N LEU A 76 2.41 8.86 8.99
CA LEU A 76 3.31 7.76 8.65
C LEU A 76 2.60 6.65 7.85
N ARG A 77 1.47 6.16 8.35
CA ARG A 77 0.71 5.09 7.69
C ARG A 77 0.23 5.48 6.29
N PRO A 78 -0.42 6.64 6.09
CA PRO A 78 -0.76 7.13 4.75
C PRO A 78 0.45 7.29 3.83
N TRP A 79 1.57 7.78 4.36
CA TRP A 79 2.80 7.95 3.60
C TRP A 79 3.37 6.60 3.11
N LEU A 80 3.50 5.61 3.99
CA LEU A 80 3.97 4.27 3.64
C LEU A 80 3.11 3.64 2.56
N ILE A 81 1.78 3.73 2.69
CA ILE A 81 0.84 3.18 1.71
C ILE A 81 0.99 3.90 0.36
N ARG A 82 1.12 5.24 0.35
CA ARG A 82 1.36 6.01 -0.87
C ARG A 82 2.63 5.56 -1.58
N VAL A 83 3.72 5.42 -0.83
CA VAL A 83 5.01 4.96 -1.39
C VAL A 83 4.85 3.55 -1.97
N ALA A 84 4.24 2.61 -1.23
CA ALA A 84 4.01 1.25 -1.70
C ALA A 84 3.21 1.20 -3.01
N ILE A 85 2.10 1.93 -3.08
CA ILE A 85 1.26 1.97 -4.30
C ILE A 85 2.02 2.59 -5.48
N ASN A 86 2.82 3.63 -5.24
CA ASN A 86 3.61 4.26 -6.31
C ASN A 86 4.74 3.34 -6.80
N VAL A 87 5.44 2.65 -5.89
CA VAL A 87 6.45 1.64 -6.25
C VAL A 87 5.79 0.51 -7.03
N ALA A 88 4.69 -0.06 -6.53
CA ALA A 88 3.94 -1.13 -7.18
C ALA A 88 3.48 -0.76 -8.60
N ARG A 89 2.93 0.44 -8.79
CA ARG A 89 2.52 0.94 -10.12
C ARG A 89 3.70 1.07 -11.07
N ASN A 90 4.85 1.51 -10.57
CA ASN A 90 6.06 1.62 -11.39
C ASN A 90 6.60 0.24 -11.77
N THR A 91 6.57 -0.73 -10.87
CA THR A 91 6.92 -2.13 -11.14
C THR A 91 6.04 -2.72 -12.24
N VAL A 92 4.71 -2.59 -12.14
CA VAL A 92 3.78 -3.06 -13.17
C VAL A 92 4.06 -2.40 -14.53
N ARG A 93 4.28 -1.07 -14.56
CA ARG A 93 4.61 -0.36 -15.79
C ARG A 93 5.95 -0.79 -16.38
N GLY A 94 6.94 -1.06 -15.53
CA GLY A 94 8.25 -1.57 -15.94
C GLY A 94 8.14 -2.94 -16.60
N ASN A 95 7.43 -3.87 -15.97
CA ASN A 95 7.20 -5.22 -16.47
C ASN A 95 6.42 -5.20 -17.81
N MET A 96 5.37 -4.38 -17.93
CA MET A 96 4.64 -4.22 -19.20
C MET A 96 5.55 -3.74 -20.32
N ARG A 97 6.46 -2.80 -20.06
CA ARG A 97 7.41 -2.30 -21.07
C ARG A 97 8.48 -3.32 -21.43
N ALA A 98 8.92 -4.16 -20.46
CA ALA A 98 9.84 -5.25 -20.71
C ALA A 98 9.18 -6.30 -21.60
N ASN A 99 7.98 -6.79 -21.23
CA ASN A 99 7.23 -7.77 -22.01
C ASN A 99 6.94 -7.28 -23.44
N THR A 100 6.57 -6.01 -23.62
CA THR A 100 6.35 -5.45 -24.98
C THR A 100 7.64 -5.44 -25.81
N ARG A 101 8.81 -5.22 -25.21
CA ARG A 101 10.10 -5.31 -25.91
C ARG A 101 10.45 -6.75 -26.23
N ASP A 102 10.22 -7.65 -25.31
CA ASP A 102 10.50 -9.08 -25.49
C ASP A 102 9.56 -9.69 -26.55
N GLU A 103 8.27 -9.33 -26.56
CA GLU A 103 7.33 -9.73 -27.62
C GLU A 103 7.74 -9.20 -28.99
N ASN A 104 8.25 -7.97 -29.07
CA ASN A 104 8.76 -7.43 -30.34
C ASN A 104 10.06 -8.13 -30.77
N TYR A 105 10.95 -8.45 -29.82
CA TYR A 105 12.18 -9.19 -30.11
C TYR A 105 11.88 -10.65 -30.53
N VAL A 106 10.92 -11.30 -29.87
CA VAL A 106 10.46 -12.66 -30.21
C VAL A 106 9.79 -12.71 -31.57
N LYS A 107 9.03 -11.68 -31.96
CA LYS A 107 8.46 -11.57 -33.31
C LYS A 107 9.52 -11.41 -34.39
N GLU A 108 10.64 -10.78 -34.07
CA GLU A 108 11.76 -10.62 -35.01
C GLU A 108 12.69 -11.84 -35.07
N THR A 109 12.81 -12.62 -33.97
CA THR A 109 13.81 -13.73 -33.86
C THR A 109 13.22 -15.13 -33.82
N GLY A 110 11.87 -15.29 -33.84
CA GLY A 110 11.22 -16.61 -33.90
C GLY A 110 11.42 -17.48 -32.67
N GLY A 111 10.66 -17.18 -31.63
CA GLY A 111 10.23 -18.19 -30.66
C GLY A 111 11.12 -18.44 -29.45
N TYR A 112 10.64 -18.01 -28.29
CA TYR A 112 10.54 -18.82 -27.05
C TYR A 112 9.27 -18.37 -26.32
N GLU A 113 8.37 -19.30 -26.06
CA GLU A 113 7.22 -19.09 -25.19
C GLU A 113 7.74 -18.70 -23.80
N SER A 114 7.45 -17.49 -23.38
CA SER A 114 7.64 -17.06 -21.99
C SER A 114 6.63 -17.84 -21.14
N SER A 115 7.09 -18.98 -20.62
CA SER A 115 6.41 -19.69 -19.56
C SER A 115 6.26 -18.74 -18.39
N SER A 116 5.04 -18.32 -18.12
CA SER A 116 4.62 -17.82 -16.82
C SER A 116 5.04 -18.88 -15.80
N LEU A 117 6.07 -18.59 -15.00
CA LEU A 117 6.39 -19.41 -13.84
C LEU A 117 5.16 -19.33 -12.94
N GLU A 118 4.33 -20.36 -13.00
CA GLU A 118 3.37 -20.71 -11.97
C GLU A 118 4.18 -20.95 -10.71
N THR A 119 4.31 -19.90 -9.90
CA THR A 119 4.82 -20.03 -8.54
C THR A 119 3.76 -20.78 -7.76
N ASP A 120 4.07 -22.05 -7.56
CA ASP A 120 3.39 -23.01 -6.72
C ASP A 120 3.45 -22.53 -5.25
N TYR A 121 2.57 -21.59 -4.91
CA TYR A 121 2.16 -21.38 -3.54
C TYR A 121 0.75 -21.95 -3.46
N GLU A 122 0.56 -22.94 -2.62
CA GLU A 122 -0.76 -23.40 -2.13
C GLU A 122 -1.50 -22.23 -1.45
N GLU A 123 -1.85 -21.23 -2.24
CA GLU A 123 -2.88 -20.27 -1.85
C GLU A 123 -4.18 -21.07 -1.82
N HIS A 124 -4.79 -21.20 -0.65
CA HIS A 124 -6.11 -21.76 -0.51
C HIS A 124 -7.01 -21.24 -1.64
N GLU A 125 -7.68 -22.11 -2.34
CA GLU A 125 -8.46 -21.88 -3.58
C GLU A 125 -9.32 -20.60 -3.51
N GLY A 126 -9.94 -20.33 -2.35
CA GLY A 126 -10.71 -19.12 -2.10
C GLY A 126 -9.92 -17.81 -2.06
N VAL A 127 -8.63 -17.84 -1.71
CA VAL A 127 -7.78 -16.62 -1.70
C VAL A 127 -7.43 -16.22 -3.13
N SER A 128 -7.16 -17.20 -3.99
CA SER A 128 -6.92 -16.99 -5.43
C SER A 128 -8.13 -16.36 -6.11
N GLU A 129 -9.37 -16.81 -5.78
CA GLU A 129 -10.59 -16.24 -6.33
C GLU A 129 -10.83 -14.79 -5.94
N ILE A 130 -10.55 -14.44 -4.67
CA ILE A 130 -10.64 -13.06 -4.18
C ILE A 130 -9.71 -12.15 -4.99
N TYR A 131 -8.44 -12.55 -5.17
CA TYR A 131 -7.50 -11.75 -5.96
C TYR A 131 -7.89 -11.67 -7.44
N ARG A 132 -8.39 -12.75 -8.03
CA ARG A 132 -8.95 -12.73 -9.41
C ARG A 132 -10.10 -11.74 -9.55
N ALA A 133 -11.01 -11.69 -8.57
CA ALA A 133 -12.11 -10.73 -8.57
C ALA A 133 -11.61 -9.30 -8.38
N LEU A 134 -10.68 -9.06 -7.45
CA LEU A 134 -10.07 -7.75 -7.21
C LEU A 134 -9.35 -7.22 -8.46
N ASN A 135 -8.62 -8.07 -9.18
CA ASN A 135 -7.88 -7.67 -10.38
C ASN A 135 -8.79 -7.23 -11.54
N LYS A 136 -10.08 -7.64 -11.55
CA LYS A 136 -11.08 -7.16 -12.52
C LYS A 136 -11.60 -5.76 -12.20
N ILE A 137 -11.39 -5.25 -10.99
CA ILE A 137 -11.80 -3.90 -10.57
C ILE A 137 -10.75 -2.90 -11.00
N LYS A 138 -11.17 -1.83 -11.68
CA LYS A 138 -10.26 -0.76 -12.13
C LYS A 138 -9.81 0.13 -10.99
N GLU A 139 -8.60 0.69 -11.10
CA GLU A 139 -8.15 1.78 -10.23
C GLU A 139 -8.96 3.07 -10.48
N PRO A 140 -9.18 3.91 -9.44
CA PRO A 140 -8.73 3.78 -8.06
C PRO A 140 -9.68 2.96 -7.16
N LEU A 141 -10.76 2.41 -7.70
CA LEU A 141 -11.81 1.72 -6.93
C LEU A 141 -11.22 0.53 -6.15
N ARG A 142 -10.37 -0.27 -6.80
CA ARG A 142 -9.72 -1.43 -6.20
C ARG A 142 -8.89 -1.04 -4.98
N SER A 143 -7.99 -0.07 -5.13
CA SER A 143 -7.16 0.42 -4.02
C SER A 143 -8.03 0.99 -2.88
N CYS A 144 -9.07 1.77 -3.18
CA CYS A 144 -9.99 2.29 -2.16
C CYS A 144 -10.66 1.15 -1.36
N LEU A 145 -11.10 0.08 -2.05
CA LEU A 145 -11.73 -1.07 -1.39
C LEU A 145 -10.76 -1.79 -0.46
N VAL A 146 -9.56 -2.11 -0.96
CA VAL A 146 -8.55 -2.84 -0.20
C VAL A 146 -8.11 -2.05 1.03
N LEU A 147 -7.81 -0.75 0.88
CA LEU A 147 -7.40 0.09 1.99
C LEU A 147 -8.52 0.26 3.03
N LYS A 148 -9.77 0.34 2.58
CA LYS A 148 -10.93 0.38 3.50
C LYS A 148 -11.08 -0.91 4.30
N GLN A 149 -10.84 -2.07 3.70
CA GLN A 149 -10.85 -3.36 4.39
C GLN A 149 -9.70 -3.52 5.40
N GLN A 150 -8.62 -2.78 5.21
CA GLN A 150 -7.52 -2.71 6.17
C GLN A 150 -7.78 -1.71 7.31
N GLY A 151 -8.99 -1.16 7.39
CA GLY A 151 -9.41 -0.29 8.48
C GLY A 151 -8.99 1.18 8.33
N LEU A 152 -8.51 1.61 7.14
CA LEU A 152 -8.19 3.02 6.93
C LEU A 152 -9.48 3.88 6.95
N SER A 153 -9.36 5.07 7.52
CA SER A 153 -10.36 6.13 7.41
C SER A 153 -10.41 6.69 5.98
N TYR A 154 -11.48 7.38 5.62
CA TYR A 154 -11.58 8.02 4.31
C TYR A 154 -10.50 9.09 4.12
N LYS A 155 -10.15 9.83 5.17
CA LYS A 155 -9.07 10.82 5.18
C LYS A 155 -7.72 10.17 4.86
N GLU A 156 -7.38 9.04 5.51
CA GLU A 156 -6.14 8.30 5.24
C GLU A 156 -6.10 7.75 3.81
N ILE A 157 -7.21 7.18 3.32
CA ILE A 157 -7.31 6.67 1.94
C ILE A 157 -7.10 7.81 0.95
N ALA A 158 -7.76 8.94 1.15
CA ALA A 158 -7.63 10.13 0.30
C ALA A 158 -6.17 10.63 0.27
N ALA A 159 -5.53 10.75 1.43
CA ALA A 159 -4.13 11.13 1.55
C ALA A 159 -3.16 10.13 0.89
N SER A 160 -3.44 8.82 1.02
CA SER A 160 -2.59 7.76 0.44
C SER A 160 -2.69 7.68 -1.09
N LEU A 161 -3.87 7.93 -1.64
CA LEU A 161 -4.15 7.80 -3.08
C LEU A 161 -4.13 9.14 -3.83
N GLU A 162 -3.93 10.26 -3.11
CA GLU A 162 -4.00 11.63 -3.65
C GLU A 162 -5.36 11.92 -4.31
N LEU A 163 -6.43 11.51 -3.62
CA LEU A 163 -7.81 11.68 -4.05
C LEU A 163 -8.58 12.64 -3.14
N ASN A 164 -9.73 13.11 -3.62
CA ASN A 164 -10.62 13.91 -2.81
C ASN A 164 -11.36 13.01 -1.80
N GLU A 165 -11.32 13.37 -0.51
CA GLU A 165 -11.95 12.60 0.57
C GLU A 165 -13.45 12.37 0.35
N SER A 166 -14.16 13.39 -0.15
CA SER A 166 -15.59 13.30 -0.44
C SER A 166 -15.96 12.23 -1.48
N SER A 167 -15.01 11.84 -2.34
CA SER A 167 -15.20 10.81 -3.37
C SER A 167 -14.96 9.39 -2.87
N ILE A 168 -14.23 9.22 -1.76
CA ILE A 168 -13.81 7.89 -1.29
C ILE A 168 -15.00 6.99 -0.98
N GLY A 169 -16.03 7.53 -0.32
CA GLY A 169 -17.25 6.76 -0.01
C GLY A 169 -17.91 6.19 -1.26
N THR A 170 -18.01 7.00 -2.31
CA THR A 170 -18.55 6.59 -3.61
C THR A 170 -17.69 5.51 -4.28
N TYR A 171 -16.36 5.68 -4.25
CA TYR A 171 -15.44 4.70 -4.81
C TYR A 171 -15.52 3.35 -4.08
N VAL A 172 -15.54 3.35 -2.75
CA VAL A 172 -15.70 2.14 -1.94
C VAL A 172 -17.03 1.45 -2.23
N ALA A 173 -18.14 2.20 -2.33
CA ALA A 173 -19.45 1.62 -2.63
C ALA A 173 -19.48 0.96 -4.02
N ARG A 174 -18.98 1.65 -5.05
CA ARG A 174 -18.86 1.11 -6.41
C ARG A 174 -17.96 -0.13 -6.46
N ALA A 175 -16.81 -0.07 -5.78
CA ALA A 175 -15.89 -1.18 -5.75
C ALA A 175 -16.48 -2.43 -5.10
N ARG A 176 -17.29 -2.28 -4.04
CA ARG A 176 -18.04 -3.40 -3.42
C ARG A 176 -19.03 -4.02 -4.39
N GLN A 177 -19.75 -3.22 -5.15
CA GLN A 177 -20.69 -3.72 -6.16
C GLN A 177 -19.97 -4.48 -7.27
N GLU A 178 -18.86 -3.94 -7.79
CA GLU A 178 -18.05 -4.62 -8.80
C GLU A 178 -17.45 -5.92 -8.26
N PHE A 179 -16.91 -5.90 -7.04
CA PHE A 179 -16.38 -7.08 -6.38
C PHE A 179 -17.43 -8.19 -6.27
N SER A 180 -18.61 -7.89 -5.72
CA SER A 180 -19.70 -8.86 -5.59
C SER A 180 -20.11 -9.43 -6.95
N ARG A 181 -20.14 -8.60 -7.99
CA ARG A 181 -20.46 -9.04 -9.35
C ARG A 181 -19.40 -9.99 -9.92
N PHE A 182 -18.13 -9.71 -9.72
CA PHE A 182 -17.05 -10.54 -10.26
C PHE A 182 -16.85 -11.80 -9.44
N TYR A 183 -16.86 -11.70 -8.12
CA TYR A 183 -16.71 -12.83 -7.22
C TYR A 183 -17.86 -13.85 -7.38
N GLY A 184 -19.11 -13.38 -7.48
CA GLY A 184 -20.26 -14.24 -7.72
C GLY A 184 -20.29 -14.90 -9.11
N LYS A 185 -19.52 -14.40 -10.10
CA LYS A 185 -19.33 -15.06 -11.39
C LYS A 185 -18.27 -16.16 -11.31
N ILE A 186 -17.17 -15.90 -10.62
CA ILE A 186 -16.07 -16.86 -10.44
C ILE A 186 -16.58 -18.12 -9.72
N GLY A 187 -17.33 -17.98 -8.64
CA GLY A 187 -17.92 -19.11 -7.92
C GLY A 187 -18.99 -19.90 -8.71
N LYS A 188 -19.50 -19.36 -9.83
CA LYS A 188 -20.41 -20.08 -10.74
C LYS A 188 -19.67 -20.79 -11.88
N GLU A 189 -18.47 -20.35 -12.22
CA GLU A 189 -17.63 -20.98 -13.24
C GLU A 189 -16.82 -22.16 -12.68
N ALA A 190 -16.74 -22.26 -11.32
CA ALA A 190 -16.01 -23.31 -10.61
C ALA A 190 -16.91 -24.52 -10.19
N LEU A 191 -18.21 -24.49 -10.48
CA LEU A 191 -19.20 -25.56 -10.29
C LEU A 191 -19.60 -26.20 -11.62
#